data_5712558e10d10f824c2504b7feb7a496
#
_entry.id   5712558e10d10f824c2504b7feb7a496
#
_cell.length_a   1.000
_cell.length_b   1.000
_cell.length_c   1.000
_cell.angle_alpha   90.00
_cell.angle_beta   90.00
_cell.angle_gamma   90.00
#
_symmetry.space_group_name_H-M   'P 1'
#
loop_
_entity.id
_entity.type
_entity.pdbx_description
1 polymer ?
#
loop_
_entity_poly.entity_id
_entity_poly.type
_entity_poly.pdbx_seq_one_letter_code
_entity_poly.pdbx_strand_id
1 'polypeptide(L)'
;MEPIREAEMQTQPGKRLNEESKKNGKVWKIVVGVVAAAVVVFFGACCILAHASTAFFPHTAINGVDVSGLTLQEAQSRLETVLPQRVCKIYLSEQNTASPEEREPAASITFAELGVSPEAGYDGMAKSAYILQHGKGYCSTGFTYLKSLLGKNTGYNSSLYWDSRQLDQAIARLSAVLNSKPLDMAFQVGDHSLQLTIAKDGRSVADNELRRSIQNVVQVSSEPEAIVDLPAEILPAKALTAQQLYDQLHGEVRNASYDSATDSIVPEQLGADFDIAAVQLELV
;
A
#
# COMPACT_ATOMS: atom_id res chain seq x y z
N MET A 1 -63.81 22.64 75.37
CA MET A 1 -62.62 22.15 74.71
C MET A 1 -63.03 21.80 73.32
N GLU A 2 -62.83 22.71 72.38
CA GLU A 2 -63.15 22.55 70.95
C GLU A 2 -61.91 22.04 70.22
N PRO A 3 -62.01 21.11 69.24
CA PRO A 3 -60.95 20.74 68.41
C PRO A 3 -60.88 21.64 67.15
N ILE A 4 -59.71 22.02 66.83
CA ILE A 4 -59.29 22.85 65.70
C ILE A 4 -59.54 22.08 64.38
N ARG A 5 -60.27 22.78 63.45
CA ARG A 5 -60.44 22.31 62.05
C ARG A 5 -59.18 22.57 61.27
N GLU A 6 -58.56 21.55 60.75
CA GLU A 6 -57.59 21.64 59.72
C GLU A 6 -58.28 21.90 58.34
N ALA A 7 -57.89 22.98 57.72
CA ALA A 7 -58.32 23.31 56.36
C ALA A 7 -57.39 22.59 55.36
N GLU A 8 -57.90 21.62 54.63
CA GLU A 8 -57.27 21.03 53.49
C GLU A 8 -57.11 22.05 52.36
N MET A 9 -55.87 22.40 52.07
CA MET A 9 -55.47 23.15 50.90
C MET A 9 -55.21 22.19 49.74
N GLN A 10 -56.21 21.95 48.89
CA GLN A 10 -56.03 21.20 47.66
C GLN A 10 -55.27 22.06 46.64
N THR A 11 -53.98 21.84 46.55
CA THR A 11 -53.15 22.30 45.43
C THR A 11 -53.36 21.39 44.24
N GLN A 12 -53.96 21.87 43.19
CA GLN A 12 -54.03 21.21 41.89
C GLN A 12 -52.71 21.45 41.10
N PRO A 13 -51.84 20.48 40.91
CA PRO A 13 -50.72 20.57 40.00
C PRO A 13 -50.98 19.64 38.81
N GLY A 14 -51.70 20.05 37.84
CA GLY A 14 -51.97 19.16 36.69
C GLY A 14 -52.14 19.83 35.35
N LYS A 15 -52.45 21.13 35.34
CA LYS A 15 -52.88 21.80 34.10
C LYS A 15 -51.73 22.54 33.35
N ARG A 16 -50.71 22.99 34.04
CA ARG A 16 -49.64 23.78 33.41
C ARG A 16 -48.57 22.92 32.68
N LEU A 17 -48.27 21.73 33.15
CA LEU A 17 -47.30 20.84 32.52
C LEU A 17 -47.75 20.24 31.17
N ASN A 18 -49.06 20.14 30.95
CA ASN A 18 -49.61 19.58 29.72
C ASN A 18 -49.73 20.62 28.56
N GLU A 19 -49.72 21.91 28.84
CA GLU A 19 -49.74 22.96 27.80
C GLU A 19 -48.37 23.30 27.27
N GLU A 20 -47.32 23.26 28.09
CA GLU A 20 -45.91 23.43 27.65
C GLU A 20 -45.46 22.26 26.81
N SER A 21 -45.80 21.02 27.15
CA SER A 21 -45.51 19.81 26.36
C SER A 21 -46.19 19.82 24.99
N LYS A 22 -47.43 20.34 24.89
CA LYS A 22 -48.14 20.48 23.61
C LYS A 22 -47.59 21.62 22.73
N LYS A 23 -47.09 22.72 23.33
CA LYS A 23 -46.45 23.82 22.60
C LYS A 23 -45.11 23.37 22.02
N ASN A 24 -44.28 22.67 22.80
CA ASN A 24 -43.00 22.12 22.34
C ASN A 24 -43.17 21.12 21.21
N GLY A 25 -44.21 20.26 21.25
CA GLY A 25 -44.49 19.31 20.18
C GLY A 25 -44.94 19.98 18.87
N LYS A 26 -45.60 21.13 18.90
CA LYS A 26 -45.95 21.86 17.69
C LYS A 26 -44.76 22.60 17.09
N VAL A 27 -43.97 23.26 17.94
CA VAL A 27 -42.72 23.93 17.51
C VAL A 27 -41.74 22.94 16.91
N TRP A 28 -41.56 21.76 17.54
CA TRP A 28 -40.71 20.66 17.00
C TRP A 28 -41.19 20.23 15.62
N LYS A 29 -42.48 20.01 15.39
CA LYS A 29 -43.02 19.65 14.07
C LYS A 29 -42.78 20.73 13.00
N ILE A 30 -42.88 22.00 13.38
CA ILE A 30 -42.56 23.10 12.46
C ILE A 30 -41.09 23.14 12.14
N VAL A 31 -40.21 22.98 13.12
CA VAL A 31 -38.77 22.95 12.92
C VAL A 31 -38.38 21.76 12.01
N VAL A 32 -38.91 20.57 12.28
CA VAL A 32 -38.67 19.39 11.42
C VAL A 32 -39.19 19.62 10.00
N GLY A 33 -40.38 20.27 9.85
CA GLY A 33 -40.92 20.62 8.54
C GLY A 33 -40.03 21.60 7.76
N VAL A 34 -39.50 22.62 8.43
CA VAL A 34 -38.61 23.64 7.84
C VAL A 34 -37.27 22.98 7.43
N VAL A 35 -36.70 22.15 8.29
CA VAL A 35 -35.46 21.41 7.99
C VAL A 35 -35.66 20.45 6.80
N ALA A 36 -36.80 19.73 6.78
CA ALA A 36 -37.09 18.84 5.66
C ALA A 36 -37.26 19.61 4.34
N ALA A 37 -37.95 20.73 4.37
CA ALA A 37 -38.10 21.61 3.20
C ALA A 37 -36.75 22.17 2.73
N ALA A 38 -35.87 22.59 3.64
CA ALA A 38 -34.52 23.05 3.32
C ALA A 38 -33.67 21.95 2.67
N VAL A 39 -33.75 20.71 3.17
CA VAL A 39 -33.07 19.56 2.59
C VAL A 39 -33.56 19.27 1.18
N VAL A 40 -34.87 19.32 0.94
CA VAL A 40 -35.44 19.11 -0.41
C VAL A 40 -35.01 20.21 -1.38
N VAL A 41 -35.02 21.47 -0.95
CA VAL A 41 -34.56 22.60 -1.79
C VAL A 41 -33.07 22.47 -2.08
N PHE A 42 -32.25 22.14 -1.08
CA PHE A 42 -30.81 21.91 -1.26
C PHE A 42 -30.54 20.75 -2.21
N PHE A 43 -31.23 19.63 -2.06
CA PHE A 43 -31.09 18.50 -2.96
C PHE A 43 -31.55 18.85 -4.39
N GLY A 44 -32.63 19.59 -4.54
CA GLY A 44 -33.08 20.13 -5.83
C GLY A 44 -32.03 21.02 -6.52
N ALA A 45 -31.38 21.89 -5.74
CA ALA A 45 -30.26 22.70 -6.24
C ALA A 45 -29.07 21.80 -6.68
N CYS A 46 -28.72 20.78 -5.91
CA CYS A 46 -27.69 19.81 -6.30
C CYS A 46 -28.04 19.11 -7.63
N CYS A 47 -29.30 18.73 -7.83
CA CYS A 47 -29.74 18.10 -9.10
C CYS A 47 -29.60 19.07 -10.28
N ILE A 48 -29.97 20.34 -10.12
CA ILE A 48 -29.83 21.36 -11.17
C ILE A 48 -28.35 21.60 -11.51
N LEU A 49 -27.51 21.82 -10.50
CA LEU A 49 -26.09 22.05 -10.67
C LEU A 49 -25.37 20.84 -11.30
N ALA A 50 -25.71 19.64 -10.85
CA ALA A 50 -25.16 18.41 -11.41
C ALA A 50 -25.48 18.24 -12.91
N HIS A 51 -26.72 18.61 -13.30
CA HIS A 51 -27.15 18.48 -14.70
C HIS A 51 -26.62 19.61 -15.60
N ALA A 52 -26.41 20.79 -15.03
CA ALA A 52 -25.80 21.93 -15.73
C ALA A 52 -24.27 21.83 -15.84
N SER A 53 -23.62 20.97 -15.03
CA SER A 53 -22.18 20.83 -15.03
C SER A 53 -21.69 20.11 -16.28
N THR A 54 -20.73 20.71 -16.97
CA THR A 54 -19.98 20.12 -18.08
C THR A 54 -18.63 19.56 -17.63
N ALA A 55 -18.33 19.63 -16.33
CA ALA A 55 -17.11 19.17 -15.71
C ALA A 55 -17.36 17.94 -14.80
N PHE A 56 -16.32 17.19 -14.53
CA PHE A 56 -16.36 16.12 -13.52
C PHE A 56 -16.68 16.68 -12.13
N PHE A 57 -17.41 15.93 -11.35
CA PHE A 57 -17.78 16.35 -9.99
C PHE A 57 -16.54 16.38 -9.07
N PRO A 58 -16.62 17.14 -7.96
CA PRO A 58 -15.57 17.13 -6.94
C PRO A 58 -15.23 15.72 -6.49
N HIS A 59 -13.99 15.49 -6.06
CA HIS A 59 -13.49 14.19 -5.57
C HIS A 59 -13.73 13.03 -6.55
N THR A 60 -13.51 13.30 -7.84
CA THR A 60 -13.61 12.29 -8.91
C THR A 60 -12.22 11.89 -9.38
N ALA A 61 -11.94 10.59 -9.38
CA ALA A 61 -10.70 10.03 -9.91
C ALA A 61 -11.00 8.96 -10.97
N ILE A 62 -10.15 8.87 -11.99
CA ILE A 62 -10.20 7.84 -13.03
C ILE A 62 -8.89 7.04 -12.96
N ASN A 63 -8.98 5.74 -12.67
CA ASN A 63 -7.82 4.88 -12.43
C ASN A 63 -6.78 5.54 -11.52
N GLY A 64 -7.24 6.18 -10.43
CA GLY A 64 -6.40 6.88 -9.45
C GLY A 64 -5.86 8.24 -9.87
N VAL A 65 -6.21 8.76 -11.04
CA VAL A 65 -5.88 10.12 -11.47
C VAL A 65 -7.03 11.05 -11.12
N ASP A 66 -6.77 12.08 -10.33
CA ASP A 66 -7.76 13.10 -9.96
C ASP A 66 -8.12 13.96 -11.18
N VAL A 67 -9.42 13.97 -11.51
CA VAL A 67 -10.02 14.75 -12.59
C VAL A 67 -11.11 15.69 -12.08
N SER A 68 -11.16 15.94 -10.77
CA SER A 68 -12.16 16.78 -10.13
C SER A 68 -12.25 18.17 -10.75
N GLY A 69 -13.46 18.58 -11.12
CA GLY A 69 -13.72 19.91 -11.70
C GLY A 69 -13.18 20.14 -13.12
N LEU A 70 -12.53 19.14 -13.73
CA LEU A 70 -12.03 19.24 -15.09
C LEU A 70 -13.13 18.95 -16.10
N THR A 71 -13.09 19.64 -17.24
CA THR A 71 -13.91 19.30 -18.40
C THR A 71 -13.43 17.97 -19.02
N LEU A 72 -14.23 17.39 -19.90
CA LEU A 72 -13.86 16.13 -20.57
C LEU A 72 -12.50 16.22 -21.28
N GLN A 73 -12.21 17.33 -21.96
CA GLN A 73 -10.96 17.51 -22.69
C GLN A 73 -9.76 17.71 -21.76
N GLU A 74 -9.93 18.49 -20.69
CA GLU A 74 -8.88 18.67 -19.67
C GLU A 74 -8.59 17.36 -18.93
N ALA A 75 -9.63 16.59 -18.61
CA ALA A 75 -9.47 15.26 -17.98
C ALA A 75 -8.72 14.30 -18.91
N GLN A 76 -9.01 14.28 -20.21
CA GLN A 76 -8.26 13.50 -21.18
C GLN A 76 -6.77 13.89 -21.15
N SER A 77 -6.44 15.17 -21.28
CA SER A 77 -5.05 15.66 -21.27
C SER A 77 -4.36 15.35 -19.93
N ARG A 78 -5.10 15.41 -18.83
CA ARG A 78 -4.60 15.05 -17.51
C ARG A 78 -4.27 13.56 -17.42
N LEU A 79 -5.15 12.69 -17.94
CA LEU A 79 -4.94 11.26 -18.00
C LEU A 79 -3.74 10.88 -18.88
N GLU A 80 -3.61 11.49 -20.03
CA GLU A 80 -2.46 11.28 -20.94
C GLU A 80 -1.11 11.60 -20.27
N THR A 81 -1.10 12.62 -19.42
CA THR A 81 0.13 13.06 -18.74
C THR A 81 0.40 12.27 -17.46
N VAL A 82 -0.61 12.02 -16.64
CA VAL A 82 -0.42 11.52 -15.26
C VAL A 82 -0.49 10.00 -15.19
N LEU A 83 -1.39 9.35 -15.96
CA LEU A 83 -1.56 7.90 -15.86
C LEU A 83 -0.26 7.11 -16.15
N PRO A 84 0.53 7.45 -17.19
CA PRO A 84 1.79 6.77 -17.45
C PRO A 84 2.84 6.94 -16.35
N GLN A 85 2.76 8.06 -15.60
CA GLN A 85 3.70 8.41 -14.52
C GLN A 85 3.30 7.82 -13.18
N ARG A 86 2.11 7.21 -13.06
CA ARG A 86 1.72 6.53 -11.82
C ARG A 86 2.72 5.45 -11.46
N VAL A 87 3.01 5.35 -10.18
CA VAL A 87 4.01 4.43 -9.64
C VAL A 87 3.33 3.22 -9.01
N CYS A 88 3.83 2.05 -9.33
CA CYS A 88 3.55 0.82 -8.62
C CYS A 88 4.71 0.54 -7.67
N LYS A 89 4.46 0.54 -6.37
CA LYS A 89 5.42 0.24 -5.31
C LYS A 89 5.29 -1.21 -4.90
N ILE A 90 6.41 -1.91 -4.85
CA ILE A 90 6.47 -3.32 -4.52
C ILE A 90 7.16 -3.47 -3.16
N TYR A 91 6.47 -4.12 -2.24
CA TYR A 91 6.94 -4.44 -0.91
C TYR A 91 7.09 -5.96 -0.79
N LEU A 92 8.08 -6.40 -0.06
CA LEU A 92 8.27 -7.81 0.26
C LEU A 92 7.87 -8.02 1.71
N SER A 93 6.87 -8.88 1.94
CA SER A 93 6.52 -9.32 3.28
C SER A 93 7.43 -10.48 3.66
N GLU A 94 8.39 -10.19 4.54
CA GLU A 94 9.05 -11.21 5.33
C GLU A 94 8.12 -11.57 6.49
N GLN A 95 7.99 -12.85 6.82
CA GLN A 95 7.10 -13.31 7.89
C GLN A 95 7.34 -12.47 9.16
N ASN A 96 6.34 -11.67 9.53
CA ASN A 96 6.28 -10.92 10.80
C ASN A 96 6.65 -9.43 10.80
N THR A 97 6.39 -8.67 9.78
CA THR A 97 6.78 -7.25 9.75
C THR A 97 5.62 -6.26 9.64
N ALA A 98 5.90 -5.02 9.99
CA ALA A 98 5.05 -3.83 9.94
C ALA A 98 4.26 -3.66 8.63
N SER A 99 3.22 -2.83 8.67
CA SER A 99 2.41 -2.51 7.49
C SER A 99 3.26 -1.92 6.34
N PRO A 100 2.84 -2.04 5.07
CA PRO A 100 3.56 -1.46 3.92
C PRO A 100 3.87 0.03 4.07
N GLU A 101 3.04 0.77 4.81
CA GLU A 101 3.20 2.21 5.03
C GLU A 101 4.42 2.58 5.90
N GLU A 102 4.93 1.63 6.68
CA GLU A 102 6.09 1.82 7.57
C GLU A 102 7.39 1.27 6.98
N ARG A 103 7.34 0.67 5.79
CA ARG A 103 8.47 0.04 5.11
C ARG A 103 8.90 0.82 3.88
N GLU A 104 10.18 0.78 3.54
CA GLU A 104 10.65 1.23 2.24
C GLU A 104 10.27 0.20 1.15
N PRO A 105 9.83 0.66 -0.04
CA PRO A 105 9.52 -0.25 -1.13
C PRO A 105 10.80 -0.96 -1.61
N ALA A 106 10.74 -2.26 -1.80
CA ALA A 106 11.85 -3.05 -2.35
C ALA A 106 12.14 -2.70 -3.82
N ALA A 107 11.12 -2.28 -4.54
CA ALA A 107 11.22 -1.76 -5.90
C ALA A 107 10.03 -0.84 -6.22
N SER A 108 10.21 0.02 -7.21
CA SER A 108 9.13 0.86 -7.77
C SER A 108 9.25 0.89 -9.29
N ILE A 109 8.11 0.94 -9.97
CA ILE A 109 8.04 0.98 -11.43
C ILE A 109 6.85 1.82 -11.87
N THR A 110 6.99 2.54 -12.98
CA THR A 110 5.89 3.36 -13.53
C THR A 110 4.96 2.54 -14.43
N PHE A 111 3.74 3.03 -14.61
CA PHE A 111 2.78 2.39 -15.53
C PHE A 111 3.28 2.41 -16.98
N ALA A 112 4.01 3.45 -17.38
CA ALA A 112 4.64 3.50 -18.70
C ALA A 112 5.66 2.37 -18.88
N GLU A 113 6.51 2.12 -17.88
CA GLU A 113 7.50 1.04 -17.92
C GLU A 113 6.86 -0.36 -17.89
N LEU A 114 5.68 -0.50 -17.28
CA LEU A 114 4.88 -1.72 -17.30
C LEU A 114 4.17 -1.95 -18.65
N GLY A 115 4.19 -0.96 -19.56
CA GLY A 115 3.46 -1.02 -20.82
C GLY A 115 1.95 -0.92 -20.66
N VAL A 116 1.49 -0.19 -19.64
CA VAL A 116 0.06 0.00 -19.34
C VAL A 116 -0.49 1.19 -20.11
N SER A 117 -1.61 0.99 -20.78
CA SER A 117 -2.36 2.04 -21.47
C SER A 117 -3.86 1.79 -21.38
N PRO A 118 -4.73 2.81 -21.55
CA PRO A 118 -6.17 2.58 -21.60
C PRO A 118 -6.57 1.75 -22.81
N GLU A 119 -7.39 0.71 -22.63
CA GLU A 119 -7.88 -0.13 -23.72
C GLU A 119 -8.71 0.68 -24.75
N ALA A 120 -9.53 1.61 -24.27
CA ALA A 120 -10.37 2.48 -25.12
C ALA A 120 -9.69 3.80 -25.53
N GLY A 121 -8.40 3.96 -25.26
CA GLY A 121 -7.71 5.26 -25.38
C GLY A 121 -8.07 6.21 -24.23
N TYR A 122 -7.33 7.31 -24.10
CA TYR A 122 -7.54 8.28 -23.02
C TYR A 122 -8.87 9.03 -23.15
N ASP A 123 -9.28 9.33 -24.39
CA ASP A 123 -10.57 9.95 -24.69
C ASP A 123 -11.73 9.01 -24.36
N GLY A 124 -11.65 7.74 -24.72
CA GLY A 124 -12.64 6.72 -24.40
C GLY A 124 -12.74 6.47 -22.90
N MET A 125 -11.62 6.46 -22.19
CA MET A 125 -11.56 6.35 -20.72
C MET A 125 -12.28 7.52 -20.05
N ALA A 126 -11.93 8.76 -20.41
CA ALA A 126 -12.54 9.97 -19.86
C ALA A 126 -14.03 10.03 -20.20
N LYS A 127 -14.41 9.74 -21.44
CA LYS A 127 -15.80 9.76 -21.92
C LYS A 127 -16.66 8.72 -21.20
N SER A 128 -16.15 7.51 -21.01
CA SER A 128 -16.86 6.45 -20.29
C SER A 128 -17.13 6.84 -18.82
N ALA A 129 -16.13 7.38 -18.14
CA ALA A 129 -16.29 7.87 -16.78
C ALA A 129 -17.29 9.04 -16.68
N TYR A 130 -17.23 9.98 -17.65
CA TYR A 130 -18.17 11.08 -17.72
C TYR A 130 -19.62 10.61 -17.91
N ILE A 131 -19.85 9.66 -18.82
CA ILE A 131 -21.17 9.07 -19.05
C ILE A 131 -21.66 8.34 -17.81
N LEU A 132 -20.81 7.57 -17.13
CA LEU A 132 -21.17 6.89 -15.89
C LEU A 132 -21.54 7.87 -14.76
N GLN A 133 -20.98 9.06 -14.76
CA GLN A 133 -21.25 10.09 -13.77
C GLN A 133 -22.53 10.90 -14.11
N HIS A 134 -22.70 11.31 -15.35
CA HIS A 134 -23.77 12.23 -15.80
C HIS A 134 -24.93 11.52 -16.48
N GLY A 135 -24.74 10.32 -17.02
CA GLY A 135 -25.74 9.58 -17.81
C GLY A 135 -26.85 8.88 -17.00
N LYS A 136 -26.86 9.08 -15.67
CA LYS A 136 -27.90 8.54 -14.78
C LYS A 136 -29.13 9.46 -14.78
N GLY A 137 -30.27 8.94 -14.30
CA GLY A 137 -31.48 9.77 -14.14
C GLY A 137 -31.24 10.98 -13.24
N TYR A 138 -32.03 12.06 -13.44
CA TYR A 138 -31.87 13.38 -12.84
C TYR A 138 -31.56 13.38 -11.33
N CYS A 139 -32.37 12.66 -10.55
CA CYS A 139 -32.16 12.55 -9.10
C CYS A 139 -30.91 11.72 -8.74
N SER A 140 -30.57 10.71 -9.53
CA SER A 140 -29.40 9.85 -9.28
C SER A 140 -28.09 10.61 -9.53
N THR A 141 -28.05 11.45 -10.56
CA THR A 141 -26.93 12.33 -10.85
C THR A 141 -26.78 13.38 -9.75
N GLY A 142 -27.88 14.01 -9.30
CA GLY A 142 -27.89 14.93 -8.16
C GLY A 142 -27.40 14.29 -6.86
N PHE A 143 -27.76 13.03 -6.61
CA PHE A 143 -27.27 12.31 -5.43
C PHE A 143 -25.78 11.97 -5.53
N THR A 144 -25.29 11.65 -6.72
CA THR A 144 -23.84 11.44 -6.96
C THR A 144 -23.07 12.74 -6.73
N TYR A 145 -23.61 13.87 -7.20
CA TYR A 145 -23.05 15.21 -6.95
C TYR A 145 -23.03 15.56 -5.46
N LEU A 146 -24.15 15.32 -4.76
CA LEU A 146 -24.23 15.55 -3.31
C LEU A 146 -23.18 14.71 -2.54
N LYS A 147 -23.00 13.44 -2.90
CA LYS A 147 -21.97 12.59 -2.29
C LYS A 147 -20.58 13.16 -2.52
N SER A 148 -20.30 13.65 -3.71
CA SER A 148 -19.01 14.26 -4.03
C SER A 148 -18.76 15.54 -3.22
N LEU A 149 -19.78 16.39 -3.01
CA LEU A 149 -19.67 17.57 -2.15
C LEU A 149 -19.39 17.22 -0.68
N LEU A 150 -19.87 16.07 -0.20
CA LEU A 150 -19.60 15.57 1.15
C LEU A 150 -18.21 14.89 1.29
N GLY A 151 -17.34 15.07 0.31
CA GLY A 151 -15.97 14.56 0.35
C GLY A 151 -15.85 13.05 0.11
N LYS A 152 -16.89 12.39 -0.42
CA LYS A 152 -16.78 10.99 -0.83
C LYS A 152 -16.11 10.89 -2.18
N ASN A 153 -14.93 10.27 -2.20
CA ASN A 153 -14.21 9.96 -3.43
C ASN A 153 -15.07 9.05 -4.32
N THR A 154 -15.18 9.42 -5.58
CA THR A 154 -15.82 8.60 -6.62
C THR A 154 -14.74 8.14 -7.59
N GLY A 155 -14.34 6.87 -7.46
CA GLY A 155 -13.37 6.26 -8.37
C GLY A 155 -14.07 5.58 -9.56
N TYR A 156 -13.56 5.82 -10.75
CA TYR A 156 -13.93 5.12 -11.97
C TYR A 156 -12.73 4.32 -12.44
N ASN A 157 -12.90 3.01 -12.59
CA ASN A 157 -11.86 2.14 -13.14
C ASN A 157 -12.26 1.73 -14.56
N SER A 158 -11.40 2.03 -15.49
CA SER A 158 -11.51 1.61 -16.88
C SER A 158 -10.55 0.46 -17.15
N SER A 159 -10.87 -0.36 -18.13
CA SER A 159 -10.01 -1.46 -18.56
C SER A 159 -8.68 -0.94 -19.09
N LEU A 160 -7.59 -1.59 -18.67
CA LEU A 160 -6.25 -1.27 -19.07
C LEU A 160 -5.72 -2.36 -20.01
N TYR A 161 -5.08 -1.93 -21.08
CA TYR A 161 -4.33 -2.77 -21.99
C TYR A 161 -2.88 -2.92 -21.51
N TRP A 162 -2.30 -4.09 -21.72
CA TRP A 162 -0.94 -4.42 -21.35
C TRP A 162 -0.12 -4.81 -22.57
N ASP A 163 0.96 -4.07 -22.84
CA ASP A 163 1.94 -4.51 -23.81
C ASP A 163 2.74 -5.68 -23.23
N SER A 164 2.53 -6.88 -23.79
CA SER A 164 3.14 -8.10 -23.26
C SER A 164 4.67 -8.07 -23.26
N ARG A 165 5.29 -7.46 -24.27
CA ARG A 165 6.76 -7.36 -24.34
C ARG A 165 7.32 -6.44 -23.28
N GLN A 166 6.70 -5.28 -23.11
CA GLN A 166 7.12 -4.32 -22.08
C GLN A 166 6.91 -4.89 -20.69
N LEU A 167 5.78 -5.54 -20.46
CA LEU A 167 5.51 -6.23 -19.20
C LEU A 167 6.53 -7.34 -18.92
N ASP A 168 6.87 -8.18 -19.91
CA ASP A 168 7.87 -9.23 -19.74
C ASP A 168 9.26 -8.66 -19.38
N GLN A 169 9.66 -7.58 -20.04
CA GLN A 169 10.91 -6.89 -19.74
C GLN A 169 10.89 -6.24 -18.35
N ALA A 170 9.75 -5.66 -17.96
CA ALA A 170 9.57 -5.06 -16.64
C ALA A 170 9.65 -6.11 -15.53
N ILE A 171 8.96 -7.23 -15.69
CA ILE A 171 9.00 -8.35 -14.75
C ILE A 171 10.43 -8.88 -14.62
N ALA A 172 11.15 -9.11 -15.71
CA ALA A 172 12.53 -9.59 -15.68
C ALA A 172 13.48 -8.62 -14.93
N ARG A 173 13.31 -7.29 -15.14
CA ARG A 173 14.07 -6.27 -14.42
C ARG A 173 13.75 -6.25 -12.92
N LEU A 174 12.46 -6.29 -12.58
CA LEU A 174 12.02 -6.34 -11.19
C LEU A 174 12.50 -7.61 -10.50
N SER A 175 12.39 -8.76 -11.15
CA SER A 175 12.88 -10.04 -10.63
C SER A 175 14.37 -9.99 -10.34
N ALA A 176 15.17 -9.39 -11.21
CA ALA A 176 16.61 -9.22 -10.99
C ALA A 176 16.96 -8.34 -9.77
N VAL A 177 16.10 -7.38 -9.43
CA VAL A 177 16.26 -6.51 -8.24
C VAL A 177 15.72 -7.18 -6.98
N LEU A 178 14.57 -7.84 -7.08
CA LEU A 178 13.88 -8.43 -5.94
C LEU A 178 14.52 -9.74 -5.46
N ASN A 179 15.13 -10.51 -6.39
CA ASN A 179 15.76 -11.78 -6.08
C ASN A 179 17.24 -11.59 -5.75
N SER A 180 17.71 -12.30 -4.74
CA SER A 180 19.12 -12.36 -4.39
C SER A 180 19.52 -13.78 -4.07
N LYS A 181 20.72 -14.17 -4.52
CA LYS A 181 21.29 -15.45 -4.13
C LYS A 181 21.78 -15.39 -2.69
N PRO A 182 21.70 -16.49 -1.93
CA PRO A 182 22.33 -16.57 -0.63
C PRO A 182 23.84 -16.43 -0.78
N LEU A 183 24.44 -15.68 0.13
CA LEU A 183 25.89 -15.58 0.25
C LEU A 183 26.31 -16.43 1.44
N ASP A 184 26.96 -17.55 1.15
CA ASP A 184 27.47 -18.43 2.19
C ASP A 184 28.68 -17.76 2.92
N MET A 185 28.86 -18.08 4.19
CA MET A 185 30.04 -17.66 4.91
C MET A 185 31.30 -18.25 4.24
N ALA A 186 32.27 -17.38 4.04
CA ALA A 186 33.58 -17.75 3.52
C ALA A 186 34.67 -17.11 4.36
N PHE A 187 35.84 -17.71 4.38
CA PHE A 187 37.01 -17.16 5.05
C PHE A 187 38.25 -17.24 4.17
N GLN A 188 39.13 -16.29 4.37
CA GLN A 188 40.47 -16.28 3.77
C GLN A 188 41.49 -16.06 4.86
N VAL A 189 42.49 -16.95 4.90
CA VAL A 189 43.61 -16.87 5.86
C VAL A 189 44.74 -16.10 5.21
N GLY A 190 45.15 -14.98 5.82
CA GLY A 190 46.36 -14.25 5.49
C GLY A 190 47.47 -14.56 6.51
N ASP A 191 48.66 -13.99 6.31
CA ASP A 191 49.85 -14.28 7.15
C ASP A 191 49.62 -13.97 8.66
N HIS A 192 48.82 -12.92 8.98
CA HIS A 192 48.48 -12.52 10.35
C HIS A 192 47.04 -12.02 10.48
N SER A 193 46.18 -12.43 9.54
CA SER A 193 44.80 -11.98 9.51
C SER A 193 43.86 -13.06 9.00
N LEU A 194 42.62 -13.02 9.51
CA LEU A 194 41.51 -13.86 9.01
C LEU A 194 40.45 -12.90 8.47
N GLN A 195 40.16 -13.00 7.18
CA GLN A 195 39.08 -12.25 6.56
C GLN A 195 37.83 -13.15 6.48
N LEU A 196 36.74 -12.68 7.10
CA LEU A 196 35.45 -13.39 7.10
C LEU A 196 34.46 -12.66 6.19
N THR A 197 33.79 -13.40 5.33
CA THR A 197 32.60 -12.95 4.64
C THR A 197 31.41 -13.50 5.42
N ILE A 198 30.60 -12.59 6.01
CA ILE A 198 29.43 -12.97 6.81
C ILE A 198 28.36 -13.55 5.88
N ALA A 199 27.71 -14.62 6.32
CA ALA A 199 26.60 -15.23 5.61
C ALA A 199 25.43 -14.24 5.51
N LYS A 200 24.80 -14.19 4.33
CA LYS A 200 23.62 -13.36 4.09
C LYS A 200 22.57 -14.17 3.34
N ASP A 201 21.39 -14.28 3.92
CA ASP A 201 20.29 -14.97 3.27
C ASP A 201 19.92 -14.32 1.94
N GLY A 202 19.63 -15.16 0.97
CA GLY A 202 19.04 -14.79 -0.29
C GLY A 202 17.52 -14.73 -0.17
N ARG A 203 16.89 -14.24 -1.23
CA ARG A 203 15.43 -14.21 -1.35
C ARG A 203 15.00 -14.49 -2.77
N SER A 204 13.80 -15.07 -2.91
CA SER A 204 13.22 -15.43 -4.21
C SER A 204 11.75 -15.05 -4.24
N VAL A 205 11.34 -14.41 -5.34
CA VAL A 205 9.97 -14.11 -5.69
C VAL A 205 9.70 -14.73 -7.05
N ALA A 206 8.60 -15.48 -7.18
CA ALA A 206 8.24 -16.11 -8.44
C ALA A 206 7.71 -15.08 -9.45
N ASP A 207 8.23 -15.08 -10.69
CA ASP A 207 7.86 -14.13 -11.75
C ASP A 207 6.37 -14.13 -12.08
N ASN A 208 5.73 -15.30 -12.05
CA ASN A 208 4.30 -15.43 -12.32
C ASN A 208 3.44 -14.81 -11.21
N GLU A 209 3.89 -14.89 -9.97
CA GLU A 209 3.22 -14.28 -8.83
C GLU A 209 3.39 -12.77 -8.84
N LEU A 210 4.60 -12.29 -9.06
CA LEU A 210 4.91 -10.87 -9.26
C LEU A 210 4.03 -10.27 -10.36
N ARG A 211 3.97 -10.92 -11.53
CA ARG A 211 3.13 -10.51 -12.66
C ARG A 211 1.67 -10.41 -12.29
N ARG A 212 1.09 -11.46 -11.71
CA ARG A 212 -0.33 -11.51 -11.34
C ARG A 212 -0.68 -10.43 -10.32
N SER A 213 0.16 -10.24 -9.32
CA SER A 213 -0.07 -9.25 -8.27
C SER A 213 -0.01 -7.83 -8.82
N ILE A 214 0.97 -7.52 -9.67
CA ILE A 214 1.04 -6.21 -10.35
C ILE A 214 -0.21 -5.99 -11.20
N GLN A 215 -0.59 -6.94 -12.06
CA GLN A 215 -1.75 -6.79 -12.91
C GLN A 215 -3.05 -6.61 -12.13
N ASN A 216 -3.26 -7.38 -11.07
CA ASN A 216 -4.44 -7.27 -10.22
C ASN A 216 -4.50 -5.90 -9.53
N VAL A 217 -3.40 -5.49 -8.89
CA VAL A 217 -3.39 -4.22 -8.16
C VAL A 217 -3.55 -3.03 -9.09
N VAL A 218 -2.81 -2.99 -10.19
CA VAL A 218 -2.88 -1.88 -11.16
C VAL A 218 -4.28 -1.75 -11.78
N GLN A 219 -4.94 -2.88 -12.08
CA GLN A 219 -6.28 -2.88 -12.66
C GLN A 219 -7.36 -2.39 -11.68
N VAL A 220 -7.23 -2.68 -10.40
CA VAL A 220 -8.27 -2.41 -9.38
C VAL A 220 -7.98 -1.14 -8.59
N SER A 221 -6.72 -0.72 -8.47
CA SER A 221 -6.32 0.41 -7.63
C SER A 221 -6.91 1.73 -8.15
N SER A 222 -7.71 2.37 -7.30
CA SER A 222 -8.20 3.74 -7.48
C SER A 222 -7.35 4.78 -6.74
N GLU A 223 -6.36 4.33 -5.96
CA GLU A 223 -5.45 5.18 -5.21
C GLU A 223 -4.36 5.76 -6.11
N PRO A 224 -3.76 6.92 -5.77
CA PRO A 224 -2.69 7.54 -6.56
C PRO A 224 -1.48 6.62 -6.77
N GLU A 225 -1.19 5.78 -5.81
CA GLU A 225 -0.11 4.78 -5.85
C GLU A 225 -0.69 3.37 -5.82
N ALA A 226 -0.14 2.49 -6.65
CA ALA A 226 -0.47 1.08 -6.64
C ALA A 226 0.50 0.36 -5.69
N ILE A 227 0.01 -0.27 -4.64
CA ILE A 227 0.82 -0.96 -3.63
C ILE A 227 0.67 -2.47 -3.82
N VAL A 228 1.78 -3.13 -4.10
CA VAL A 228 1.89 -4.59 -4.23
C VAL A 228 2.71 -5.11 -3.06
N ASP A 229 2.12 -5.96 -2.25
CA ASP A 229 2.82 -6.68 -1.17
C ASP A 229 2.94 -8.16 -1.55
N LEU A 230 4.17 -8.68 -1.58
CA LEU A 230 4.48 -10.02 -2.05
C LEU A 230 5.24 -10.80 -0.98
N PRO A 231 4.87 -12.06 -0.73
CA PRO A 231 5.70 -12.93 0.08
C PRO A 231 7.00 -13.23 -0.67
N ALA A 232 8.13 -13.08 0.00
CA ALA A 232 9.43 -13.54 -0.49
C ALA A 232 9.79 -14.84 0.21
N GLU A 233 10.25 -15.82 -0.58
CA GLU A 233 10.87 -17.02 -0.05
C GLU A 233 12.30 -16.71 0.37
N ILE A 234 12.64 -16.99 1.63
CA ILE A 234 13.99 -16.82 2.15
C ILE A 234 14.82 -18.04 1.74
N LEU A 235 15.94 -17.77 1.09
CA LEU A 235 16.93 -18.78 0.72
C LEU A 235 18.06 -18.73 1.76
N PRO A 236 18.12 -19.70 2.70
CA PRO A 236 19.06 -19.64 3.79
C PRO A 236 20.50 -19.77 3.30
N ALA A 237 21.37 -18.89 3.77
CA ALA A 237 22.81 -19.00 3.57
C ALA A 237 23.42 -19.98 4.58
N LYS A 238 24.54 -20.60 4.19
CA LYS A 238 25.30 -21.45 5.09
C LYS A 238 26.18 -20.58 5.97
N ALA A 239 25.82 -20.51 7.26
CA ALA A 239 26.63 -19.88 8.28
C ALA A 239 27.43 -20.96 9.02
N LEU A 240 28.68 -20.67 9.31
CA LEU A 240 29.53 -21.47 10.18
C LEU A 240 29.47 -20.89 11.60
N THR A 241 29.41 -21.75 12.60
CA THR A 241 29.63 -21.32 14.00
C THR A 241 31.11 -21.05 14.23
N ALA A 242 31.45 -20.24 15.24
CA ALA A 242 32.85 -19.99 15.63
C ALA A 242 33.60 -21.30 15.89
N GLN A 243 32.94 -22.31 16.49
CA GLN A 243 33.53 -23.63 16.70
C GLN A 243 33.80 -24.38 15.38
N GLN A 244 32.84 -24.36 14.45
CA GLN A 244 33.06 -24.99 13.14
C GLN A 244 34.18 -24.31 12.34
N LEU A 245 34.26 -22.99 12.47
CA LEU A 245 35.34 -22.19 11.85
C LEU A 245 36.69 -22.58 12.49
N TYR A 246 36.74 -22.70 13.83
CA TYR A 246 37.92 -23.11 14.55
C TYR A 246 38.36 -24.51 14.11
N ASP A 247 37.43 -25.48 14.08
CA ASP A 247 37.73 -26.87 13.69
C ASP A 247 38.27 -26.99 12.25
N GLN A 248 37.87 -26.10 11.35
CA GLN A 248 38.36 -26.07 9.96
C GLN A 248 39.73 -25.38 9.82
N LEU A 249 40.01 -24.39 10.68
CA LEU A 249 41.23 -23.59 10.59
C LEU A 249 42.31 -24.08 11.53
N HIS A 250 41.93 -24.70 12.65
CA HIS A 250 42.88 -25.24 13.63
C HIS A 250 43.55 -26.46 13.01
N GLY A 251 44.77 -26.25 12.59
CA GLY A 251 45.62 -27.30 12.02
C GLY A 251 46.91 -27.45 12.83
N GLU A 252 47.51 -28.66 12.79
CA GLU A 252 48.85 -28.81 13.36
C GLU A 252 49.84 -27.95 12.58
N VAL A 253 50.54 -27.10 13.31
CA VAL A 253 51.66 -26.32 12.77
C VAL A 253 52.78 -27.32 12.48
N ARG A 254 53.19 -27.42 11.22
CA ARG A 254 54.35 -28.20 10.79
C ARG A 254 55.37 -27.27 10.20
N ASN A 255 56.56 -27.32 10.71
CA ASN A 255 57.68 -26.62 10.12
C ASN A 255 58.09 -27.27 8.79
N ALA A 256 58.57 -26.46 7.88
CA ALA A 256 59.16 -26.99 6.66
C ALA A 256 60.22 -28.05 6.99
N SER A 257 60.18 -29.18 6.33
CA SER A 257 61.09 -30.30 6.53
C SER A 257 61.62 -30.78 5.18
N TYR A 258 62.86 -31.29 5.22
CA TYR A 258 63.40 -31.91 4.06
C TYR A 258 63.08 -33.43 4.07
N ASP A 259 62.47 -33.93 2.99
CA ASP A 259 62.19 -35.32 2.80
C ASP A 259 63.29 -35.92 1.95
N SER A 260 64.19 -36.71 2.59
CA SER A 260 65.34 -37.35 1.95
C SER A 260 64.92 -38.52 1.02
N ALA A 261 63.70 -39.03 1.09
CA ALA A 261 63.23 -40.11 0.24
C ALA A 261 62.79 -39.60 -1.13
N THR A 262 62.26 -38.37 -1.18
CA THR A 262 61.76 -37.70 -2.39
C THR A 262 62.69 -36.59 -2.87
N ASP A 263 63.77 -36.31 -2.16
CA ASP A 263 64.75 -35.24 -2.41
C ASP A 263 64.00 -33.83 -2.56
N SER A 264 63.05 -33.63 -1.74
CA SER A 264 62.17 -32.38 -1.80
C SER A 264 62.00 -31.77 -0.45
N ILE A 265 61.68 -30.43 -0.47
CA ILE A 265 61.29 -29.71 0.71
C ILE A 265 59.76 -29.84 0.86
N VAL A 266 59.32 -30.44 1.96
CA VAL A 266 57.93 -30.40 2.37
C VAL A 266 57.70 -28.97 2.96
N PRO A 267 56.84 -28.18 2.34
CA PRO A 267 56.59 -26.83 2.81
C PRO A 267 56.00 -26.83 4.21
N GLU A 268 56.18 -25.73 4.92
CA GLU A 268 55.56 -25.49 6.22
C GLU A 268 54.03 -25.48 6.10
N GLN A 269 53.36 -25.97 7.12
CA GLN A 269 51.92 -25.88 7.29
C GLN A 269 51.62 -24.91 8.45
N LEU A 270 51.04 -23.77 8.12
CA LEU A 270 50.59 -22.80 9.11
C LEU A 270 49.26 -23.26 9.72
N GLY A 271 49.17 -23.25 11.05
CA GLY A 271 47.90 -23.41 11.77
C GLY A 271 47.36 -22.04 12.17
N ALA A 272 46.06 -21.95 12.35
CA ALA A 272 45.43 -20.78 12.93
C ALA A 272 44.97 -21.13 14.35
N ASP A 273 45.14 -20.19 15.26
CA ASP A 273 44.62 -20.25 16.62
C ASP A 273 43.95 -18.89 16.97
N PHE A 274 42.75 -18.94 17.51
CA PHE A 274 42.02 -17.74 17.87
C PHE A 274 41.04 -18.01 19.03
N ASP A 275 40.63 -16.97 19.72
CA ASP A 275 39.64 -17.08 20.78
C ASP A 275 38.22 -17.28 20.19
N ILE A 276 37.69 -18.47 20.34
CA ILE A 276 36.36 -18.86 19.86
C ILE A 276 35.26 -17.91 20.43
N ALA A 277 35.39 -17.53 21.73
CA ALA A 277 34.40 -16.68 22.37
C ALA A 277 34.40 -15.25 21.79
N ALA A 278 35.58 -14.72 21.46
CA ALA A 278 35.71 -13.41 20.83
C ALA A 278 35.11 -13.41 19.41
N VAL A 279 35.42 -14.43 18.61
CA VAL A 279 34.86 -14.59 17.24
C VAL A 279 33.35 -14.80 17.28
N GLN A 280 32.82 -15.54 18.26
CA GLN A 280 31.38 -15.75 18.38
C GLN A 280 30.64 -14.44 18.65
N LEU A 281 31.21 -13.48 19.35
CA LEU A 281 30.63 -12.16 19.61
C LEU A 281 30.59 -11.29 18.35
N GLU A 282 31.52 -11.49 17.42
CA GLU A 282 31.55 -10.75 16.14
C GLU A 282 30.64 -11.37 15.06
N LEU A 283 30.23 -12.62 15.23
CA LEU A 283 29.35 -13.34 14.30
C LEU A 283 27.85 -13.17 14.60
N VAL A 284 27.47 -12.55 15.71
CA VAL A 284 26.10 -12.26 16.12
C VAL A 284 25.69 -10.88 15.69
#